data_546a9e2bdfd715a82694b956ce39ab1a
#
_entry.id   546a9e2bdfd715a82694b956ce39ab1a
#
_cell.length_a   1.000
_cell.length_b   1.000
_cell.length_c   1.000
_cell.angle_alpha   90.00
_cell.angle_beta   90.00
_cell.angle_gamma   90.00
#
_symmetry.space_group_name_H-M   'P 1'
#
loop_
_entity.id
_entity.type
_entity.pdbx_description
1 polymer ?
#
loop_
_entity_poly.entity_id
_entity_poly.type
_entity_poly.pdbx_seq_one_letter_code
_entity_poly.pdbx_strand_id
1 'polypeptide(L)'
;MAYETFAFVYDEIMDDSLYQKWLDFSMCHLPKTTNQVLELACGTGALAVEFAKNGFEVTGLDLSEEMLTLASNRAIQENVSINWIAGDMLDLTDIGNYQAVTCFSDSLCYMGDATQVKQVFEGVYDLLEVSGTFVFDVHSTHQIDEIFPDYSFHDQTDDFTFLWDSYSGDFPHSVEHFLTFFVKREGEMFERIDELHKERTYPLETYQKMLTEVGFKFEVFADFTDEAPSKTSKRWFFVCQK
;
A
#
# COMPACT_ATOMS: atom_id res chain seq x y z
N MET A 1 0.21 21.94 1.39
CA MET A 1 1.65 22.33 1.51
C MET A 1 2.50 21.34 2.29
N ALA A 2 2.07 20.71 3.39
CA ALA A 2 2.90 19.70 4.07
C ALA A 2 3.01 18.38 3.25
N TYR A 3 1.92 17.90 2.70
CA TYR A 3 1.88 16.67 1.90
C TYR A 3 2.60 16.77 0.53
N GLU A 4 2.65 17.94 -0.12
CA GLU A 4 3.40 18.11 -1.39
C GLU A 4 4.89 17.81 -1.22
N THR A 5 5.45 18.13 -0.06
CA THR A 5 6.87 17.92 0.21
C THR A 5 7.13 16.46 0.61
N PHE A 6 6.24 15.85 1.41
CA PHE A 6 6.32 14.43 1.77
C PHE A 6 6.22 13.54 0.54
N ALA A 7 5.23 13.75 -0.30
CA ALA A 7 5.03 12.96 -1.49
C ALA A 7 6.24 13.04 -2.45
N PHE A 8 6.92 14.19 -2.54
CA PHE A 8 8.16 14.31 -3.32
C PHE A 8 9.31 13.52 -2.69
N VAL A 9 9.50 13.63 -1.36
CA VAL A 9 10.57 12.90 -0.67
C VAL A 9 10.25 11.40 -0.58
N TYR A 10 8.96 11.03 -0.51
CA TYR A 10 8.51 9.64 -0.47
C TYR A 10 9.07 8.82 -1.64
N ASP A 11 8.98 9.34 -2.86
CA ASP A 11 9.52 8.66 -4.03
C ASP A 11 11.04 8.49 -3.99
N GLU A 12 11.77 9.45 -3.39
CA GLU A 12 13.24 9.37 -3.29
C GLU A 12 13.72 8.35 -2.24
N ILE A 13 12.89 8.06 -1.21
CA ILE A 13 13.26 7.14 -0.13
C ILE A 13 12.70 5.73 -0.33
N MET A 14 11.68 5.58 -1.18
CA MET A 14 11.12 4.26 -1.50
C MET A 14 12.08 3.44 -2.36
N ASP A 15 12.22 2.17 -2.02
CA ASP A 15 12.95 1.22 -2.85
C ASP A 15 12.13 0.91 -4.13
N ASP A 16 12.51 1.51 -5.25
CA ASP A 16 11.85 1.31 -6.54
C ASP A 16 11.75 -0.17 -6.94
N SER A 17 12.66 -1.02 -6.43
CA SER A 17 12.61 -2.46 -6.70
C SER A 17 11.38 -3.15 -6.11
N LEU A 18 10.73 -2.54 -5.11
CA LEU A 18 9.51 -3.07 -4.50
C LEU A 18 8.32 -3.01 -5.46
N TYR A 19 8.18 -1.94 -6.24
CA TYR A 19 7.10 -1.81 -7.22
C TYR A 19 7.16 -2.91 -8.27
N GLN A 20 8.37 -3.25 -8.74
CA GLN A 20 8.55 -4.36 -9.65
C GLN A 20 8.20 -5.71 -9.00
N LYS A 21 8.55 -5.92 -7.73
CA LYS A 21 8.22 -7.15 -7.00
C LYS A 21 6.70 -7.29 -6.80
N TRP A 22 5.98 -6.20 -6.45
CA TRP A 22 4.51 -6.22 -6.36
C TRP A 22 3.86 -6.50 -7.70
N LEU A 23 4.37 -5.89 -8.78
CA LEU A 23 3.90 -6.17 -10.12
C LEU A 23 4.11 -7.64 -10.48
N ASP A 24 5.33 -8.16 -10.32
CA ASP A 24 5.68 -9.55 -10.65
C ASP A 24 4.82 -10.54 -9.85
N PHE A 25 4.64 -10.29 -8.55
CA PHE A 25 3.77 -11.08 -7.70
C PHE A 25 2.32 -11.06 -8.22
N SER A 26 1.79 -9.89 -8.55
CA SER A 26 0.45 -9.76 -9.11
C SER A 26 0.31 -10.48 -10.44
N MET A 27 1.28 -10.33 -11.35
CA MET A 27 1.28 -10.98 -12.66
C MET A 27 1.32 -12.51 -12.58
N CYS A 28 1.91 -13.06 -11.52
CA CYS A 28 1.91 -14.51 -11.24
C CYS A 28 0.56 -15.03 -10.77
N HIS A 29 -0.18 -14.23 -9.99
CA HIS A 29 -1.38 -14.66 -9.30
C HIS A 29 -2.70 -14.18 -9.93
N LEU A 30 -2.66 -13.13 -10.76
CA LEU A 30 -3.83 -12.68 -11.49
C LEU A 30 -4.16 -13.60 -12.67
N PRO A 31 -5.44 -13.88 -12.94
CA PRO A 31 -5.87 -14.59 -14.14
C PRO A 31 -5.32 -13.93 -15.41
N LYS A 32 -4.86 -14.70 -16.39
CA LYS A 32 -4.32 -14.18 -17.66
C LYS A 32 -5.35 -13.40 -18.49
N THR A 33 -6.62 -13.50 -18.15
CA THR A 33 -7.73 -12.76 -18.78
C THR A 33 -8.00 -11.42 -18.11
N THR A 34 -7.33 -11.13 -16.99
CA THR A 34 -7.47 -9.85 -16.29
C THR A 34 -6.86 -8.75 -17.13
N ASN A 35 -7.62 -7.68 -17.35
CA ASN A 35 -7.18 -6.47 -18.01
C ASN A 35 -7.60 -5.19 -17.28
N GLN A 36 -8.51 -5.27 -16.31
CA GLN A 36 -8.95 -4.13 -15.50
C GLN A 36 -8.53 -4.31 -14.05
N VAL A 37 -7.78 -3.34 -13.54
CA VAL A 37 -7.24 -3.33 -12.17
C VAL A 37 -7.62 -2.04 -11.46
N LEU A 38 -8.13 -2.17 -10.22
CA LEU A 38 -8.23 -1.08 -9.26
C LEU A 38 -7.08 -1.21 -8.27
N GLU A 39 -6.26 -0.20 -8.14
CA GLU A 39 -5.26 -0.09 -7.08
C GLU A 39 -5.78 0.82 -5.97
N LEU A 40 -5.95 0.27 -4.77
CA LEU A 40 -6.33 0.99 -3.56
C LEU A 40 -5.09 1.53 -2.86
N ALA A 41 -5.19 2.75 -2.33
CA ALA A 41 -4.08 3.49 -1.73
C ALA A 41 -2.88 3.58 -2.69
N CYS A 42 -3.13 4.03 -3.91
CA CYS A 42 -2.14 4.02 -4.99
C CYS A 42 -0.99 5.03 -4.80
N GLY A 43 -1.09 5.93 -3.82
CA GLY A 43 -0.07 6.92 -3.50
C GLY A 43 0.35 7.75 -4.72
N THR A 44 1.65 7.84 -4.96
CA THR A 44 2.24 8.55 -6.12
C THR A 44 2.06 7.81 -7.46
N GLY A 45 1.31 6.70 -7.47
CA GLY A 45 0.93 5.97 -8.68
C GLY A 45 2.06 5.17 -9.32
N ALA A 46 3.15 4.90 -8.61
CA ALA A 46 4.29 4.19 -9.17
C ALA A 46 3.91 2.78 -9.66
N LEU A 47 3.20 2.00 -8.85
CA LEU A 47 2.75 0.67 -9.23
C LEU A 47 1.62 0.72 -10.26
N ALA A 48 0.67 1.66 -10.14
CA ALA A 48 -0.40 1.88 -11.15
C ALA A 48 0.18 2.10 -12.55
N VAL A 49 1.24 2.91 -12.65
CA VAL A 49 1.95 3.16 -13.91
C VAL A 49 2.59 1.88 -14.45
N GLU A 50 3.20 1.06 -13.59
CA GLU A 50 3.78 -0.22 -14.03
C GLU A 50 2.69 -1.20 -14.53
N PHE A 51 1.53 -1.28 -13.87
CA PHE A 51 0.39 -2.03 -14.41
C PHE A 51 -0.04 -1.50 -15.80
N ALA A 52 -0.19 -0.19 -15.94
CA ALA A 52 -0.61 0.42 -17.22
C ALA A 52 0.41 0.17 -18.35
N LYS A 53 1.72 0.25 -18.07
CA LYS A 53 2.79 -0.12 -19.02
C LYS A 53 2.70 -1.59 -19.46
N ASN A 54 2.21 -2.46 -18.60
CA ASN A 54 2.01 -3.89 -18.88
C ASN A 54 0.64 -4.18 -19.54
N GLY A 55 -0.10 -3.14 -19.95
CA GLY A 55 -1.28 -3.24 -20.78
C GLY A 55 -2.60 -3.38 -20.01
N PHE A 56 -2.61 -3.14 -18.71
CA PHE A 56 -3.84 -3.10 -17.93
C PHE A 56 -4.55 -1.75 -18.08
N GLU A 57 -5.88 -1.77 -18.03
CA GLU A 57 -6.72 -0.61 -17.78
C GLU A 57 -6.74 -0.38 -16.27
N VAL A 58 -6.10 0.69 -15.82
CA VAL A 58 -5.89 0.94 -14.39
C VAL A 58 -6.74 2.08 -13.88
N THR A 59 -7.34 1.87 -12.73
CA THR A 59 -7.88 2.92 -11.86
C THR A 59 -7.07 2.94 -10.56
N GLY A 60 -6.56 4.10 -10.18
CA GLY A 60 -5.91 4.32 -8.89
C GLY A 60 -6.82 5.10 -7.96
N LEU A 61 -6.99 4.64 -6.73
CA LEU A 61 -7.72 5.32 -5.68
C LEU A 61 -6.77 5.65 -4.53
N ASP A 62 -6.79 6.91 -4.09
CA ASP A 62 -6.06 7.35 -2.90
C ASP A 62 -6.85 8.41 -2.15
N LEU A 63 -6.62 8.48 -0.84
CA LEU A 63 -7.23 9.48 0.03
C LEU A 63 -6.63 10.88 -0.18
N SER A 64 -5.35 10.96 -0.56
CA SER A 64 -4.60 12.21 -0.74
C SER A 64 -4.69 12.72 -2.17
N GLU A 65 -5.33 13.87 -2.35
CA GLU A 65 -5.36 14.59 -3.64
C GLU A 65 -3.95 15.03 -4.09
N GLU A 66 -3.05 15.28 -3.14
CA GLU A 66 -1.66 15.62 -3.40
C GLU A 66 -0.91 14.43 -4.02
N MET A 67 -1.08 13.23 -3.45
CA MET A 67 -0.52 12.00 -4.02
C MET A 67 -1.06 11.76 -5.43
N LEU A 68 -2.35 11.92 -5.65
CA LEU A 68 -2.97 11.76 -6.98
C LEU A 68 -2.49 12.80 -7.99
N THR A 69 -2.12 14.00 -7.55
CA THR A 69 -1.50 15.01 -8.42
C THR A 69 -0.14 14.52 -8.93
N LEU A 70 0.68 13.93 -8.07
CA LEU A 70 1.97 13.34 -8.47
C LEU A 70 1.75 12.11 -9.35
N ALA A 71 0.80 11.25 -9.00
CA ALA A 71 0.44 10.08 -9.78
C ALA A 71 0.03 10.46 -11.22
N SER A 72 -0.79 11.51 -11.36
CA SER A 72 -1.19 12.03 -12.67
C SER A 72 -0.01 12.56 -13.48
N ASN A 73 0.90 13.30 -12.85
CA ASN A 73 2.11 13.81 -13.49
C ASN A 73 3.03 12.65 -13.95
N ARG A 74 3.20 11.63 -13.11
CA ARG A 74 3.96 10.42 -13.44
C ARG A 74 3.37 9.70 -14.65
N ALA A 75 2.04 9.50 -14.68
CA ALA A 75 1.36 8.86 -15.81
C ALA A 75 1.57 9.64 -17.11
N ILE A 76 1.53 10.97 -17.08
CA ILE A 76 1.80 11.84 -18.22
C ILE A 76 3.24 11.66 -18.71
N GLN A 77 4.22 11.66 -17.81
CA GLN A 77 5.64 11.49 -18.14
C GLN A 77 5.92 10.13 -18.79
N GLU A 78 5.25 9.08 -18.30
CA GLU A 78 5.37 7.72 -18.79
C GLU A 78 4.47 7.39 -19.99
N ASN A 79 3.68 8.39 -20.47
CA ASN A 79 2.76 8.26 -21.61
C ASN A 79 1.72 7.14 -21.44
N VAL A 80 1.21 6.95 -20.25
CA VAL A 80 0.12 6.01 -19.94
C VAL A 80 -1.15 6.76 -19.51
N SER A 81 -2.31 6.11 -19.67
CA SER A 81 -3.61 6.66 -19.26
C SER A 81 -4.13 5.85 -18.09
N ILE A 82 -4.38 6.51 -16.97
CA ILE A 82 -4.89 5.92 -15.73
C ILE A 82 -6.05 6.79 -15.24
N ASN A 83 -7.10 6.15 -14.74
CA ASN A 83 -8.20 6.86 -14.08
C ASN A 83 -7.85 7.05 -12.60
N TRP A 84 -7.91 8.29 -12.11
CA TRP A 84 -7.60 8.61 -10.72
C TRP A 84 -8.86 9.00 -9.96
N ILE A 85 -9.05 8.43 -8.76
CA ILE A 85 -10.19 8.68 -7.88
C ILE A 85 -9.66 9.13 -6.51
N ALA A 86 -10.01 10.35 -6.11
CA ALA A 86 -9.83 10.80 -4.73
C ALA A 86 -10.94 10.18 -3.87
N GLY A 87 -10.58 9.31 -2.94
CA GLY A 87 -11.57 8.57 -2.14
C GLY A 87 -10.95 7.77 -1.00
N ASP A 88 -11.82 7.39 -0.07
CA ASP A 88 -11.47 6.54 1.08
C ASP A 88 -11.77 5.09 0.74
N MET A 89 -10.81 4.18 0.94
CA MET A 89 -11.03 2.75 0.74
C MET A 89 -12.08 2.14 1.69
N LEU A 90 -12.51 2.89 2.70
CA LEU A 90 -13.66 2.54 3.54
C LEU A 90 -15.00 2.75 2.86
N ASP A 91 -15.07 3.52 1.77
CA ASP A 91 -16.27 3.74 0.98
C ASP A 91 -15.99 3.52 -0.51
N LEU A 92 -16.20 2.30 -0.96
CA LEU A 92 -15.98 1.87 -2.35
C LEU A 92 -17.30 1.84 -3.15
N THR A 93 -18.30 2.58 -2.72
CA THR A 93 -19.59 2.67 -3.42
C THR A 93 -19.45 3.45 -4.73
N ASP A 94 -20.17 3.01 -5.75
CA ASP A 94 -20.29 3.71 -7.05
C ASP A 94 -18.98 3.93 -7.84
N ILE A 95 -17.87 3.27 -7.48
CA ILE A 95 -16.59 3.40 -8.20
C ILE A 95 -16.44 2.42 -9.37
N GLY A 96 -17.40 1.54 -9.58
CA GLY A 96 -17.45 0.58 -10.69
C GLY A 96 -17.22 -0.86 -10.26
N ASN A 97 -17.02 -1.74 -11.27
CA ASN A 97 -16.68 -3.15 -11.03
C ASN A 97 -15.34 -3.46 -11.69
N TYR A 98 -14.57 -4.34 -11.08
CA TYR A 98 -13.21 -4.64 -11.50
C TYR A 98 -12.94 -6.14 -11.54
N GLN A 99 -12.06 -6.56 -12.45
CA GLN A 99 -11.60 -7.94 -12.54
C GLN A 99 -10.53 -8.25 -11.49
N ALA A 100 -9.75 -7.24 -11.13
CA ALA A 100 -8.79 -7.35 -10.04
C ALA A 100 -8.75 -6.06 -9.20
N VAL A 101 -8.45 -6.24 -7.93
CA VAL A 101 -8.14 -5.16 -6.99
C VAL A 101 -6.81 -5.46 -6.35
N THR A 102 -5.98 -4.44 -6.18
CA THR A 102 -4.71 -4.52 -5.44
C THR A 102 -4.68 -3.51 -4.30
N CYS A 103 -3.99 -3.84 -3.21
CA CYS A 103 -3.76 -2.93 -2.09
C CYS A 103 -2.41 -3.30 -1.45
N PHE A 104 -1.35 -2.60 -1.80
CA PHE A 104 0.00 -2.94 -1.39
C PHE A 104 0.62 -1.89 -0.46
N SER A 105 1.88 -2.13 -0.11
CA SER A 105 2.65 -1.28 0.81
C SER A 105 1.96 -1.15 2.17
N ASP A 106 1.49 -2.30 2.71
CA ASP A 106 0.89 -2.38 4.05
C ASP A 106 -0.24 -1.37 4.31
N SER A 107 -0.83 -0.79 3.26
CA SER A 107 -1.84 0.27 3.37
C SER A 107 -3.03 -0.12 4.26
N LEU A 108 -3.39 -1.41 4.34
CA LEU A 108 -4.40 -1.91 5.28
C LEU A 108 -3.99 -1.80 6.76
N CYS A 109 -2.70 -1.69 7.05
CA CYS A 109 -2.21 -1.50 8.43
C CYS A 109 -2.54 -0.11 8.98
N TYR A 110 -2.92 0.85 8.13
CA TYR A 110 -3.37 2.19 8.53
C TYR A 110 -4.84 2.24 8.97
N MET A 111 -5.59 1.14 8.82
CA MET A 111 -6.98 1.10 9.28
C MET A 111 -7.05 1.19 10.82
N GLY A 112 -8.00 1.98 11.32
CA GLY A 112 -8.13 2.27 12.74
C GLY A 112 -8.38 1.04 13.61
N ASP A 113 -9.09 0.04 13.09
CA ASP A 113 -9.35 -1.23 13.77
C ASP A 113 -9.68 -2.37 12.79
N ALA A 114 -9.83 -3.59 13.32
CA ALA A 114 -10.19 -4.77 12.53
C ALA A 114 -11.56 -4.67 11.85
N THR A 115 -12.46 -3.83 12.36
CA THR A 115 -13.78 -3.62 11.74
C THR A 115 -13.62 -2.85 10.44
N GLN A 116 -12.74 -1.85 10.42
CA GLN A 116 -12.43 -1.08 9.22
C GLN A 116 -11.70 -1.96 8.18
N VAL A 117 -10.75 -2.82 8.60
CA VAL A 117 -10.13 -3.79 7.67
C VAL A 117 -11.20 -4.68 7.03
N LYS A 118 -12.14 -5.20 7.83
CA LYS A 118 -13.23 -6.01 7.31
C LYS A 118 -14.15 -5.23 6.38
N GLN A 119 -14.42 -3.95 6.69
CA GLN A 119 -15.23 -3.07 5.83
C GLN A 119 -14.58 -2.89 4.45
N VAL A 120 -13.25 -2.73 4.39
CA VAL A 120 -12.52 -2.70 3.10
C VAL A 120 -12.73 -4.03 2.36
N PHE A 121 -12.60 -5.18 3.04
CA PHE A 121 -12.82 -6.49 2.41
C PHE A 121 -14.23 -6.64 1.86
N GLU A 122 -15.26 -6.18 2.60
CA GLU A 122 -16.66 -6.20 2.15
C GLU A 122 -16.84 -5.31 0.91
N GLY A 123 -16.31 -4.08 0.93
CA GLY A 123 -16.37 -3.18 -0.21
C GLY A 123 -15.67 -3.75 -1.45
N VAL A 124 -14.46 -4.32 -1.29
CA VAL A 124 -13.72 -4.96 -2.37
C VAL A 124 -14.49 -6.18 -2.92
N TYR A 125 -15.08 -7.00 -2.03
CA TYR A 125 -15.88 -8.13 -2.45
C TYR A 125 -17.06 -7.69 -3.32
N ASP A 126 -17.75 -6.62 -2.93
CA ASP A 126 -18.92 -6.14 -3.65
C ASP A 126 -18.57 -5.64 -5.05
N LEU A 127 -17.50 -4.89 -5.21
CA LEU A 127 -17.08 -4.30 -6.51
C LEU A 127 -16.31 -5.29 -7.42
N LEU A 128 -15.82 -6.40 -6.90
CA LEU A 128 -15.19 -7.41 -7.75
C LEU A 128 -16.22 -8.12 -8.64
N GLU A 129 -15.85 -8.33 -9.90
CA GLU A 129 -16.60 -9.21 -10.80
C GLU A 129 -16.62 -10.66 -10.29
N VAL A 130 -17.53 -11.47 -10.83
CA VAL A 130 -17.55 -12.91 -10.53
C VAL A 130 -16.22 -13.54 -10.96
N SER A 131 -15.58 -14.27 -10.06
CA SER A 131 -14.21 -14.80 -10.19
C SER A 131 -13.11 -13.74 -10.25
N GLY A 132 -13.41 -12.50 -9.83
CA GLY A 132 -12.40 -11.45 -9.66
C GLY A 132 -11.46 -11.76 -8.52
N THR A 133 -10.27 -11.16 -8.58
CA THR A 133 -9.18 -11.43 -7.64
C THR A 133 -8.79 -10.18 -6.86
N PHE A 134 -8.66 -10.29 -5.55
CA PHE A 134 -8.09 -9.26 -4.68
C PHE A 134 -6.72 -9.71 -4.20
N VAL A 135 -5.69 -8.88 -4.42
CA VAL A 135 -4.33 -9.14 -3.95
C VAL A 135 -3.89 -8.00 -3.05
N PHE A 136 -3.46 -8.33 -1.84
CA PHE A 136 -2.96 -7.32 -0.91
C PHE A 136 -1.84 -7.86 -0.05
N ASP A 137 -1.09 -6.97 0.57
CA ASP A 137 -0.11 -7.31 1.57
C ASP A 137 -0.36 -6.57 2.89
N VAL A 138 0.21 -7.12 3.96
CA VAL A 138 0.26 -6.51 5.29
C VAL A 138 1.57 -6.87 5.97
N HIS A 139 2.03 -6.05 6.88
CA HIS A 139 3.08 -6.44 7.81
C HIS A 139 2.64 -7.65 8.64
N SER A 140 3.55 -8.58 8.86
CA SER A 140 3.34 -9.67 9.80
C SER A 140 3.42 -9.17 11.25
N THR A 141 2.90 -9.96 12.18
CA THR A 141 3.10 -9.66 13.62
C THR A 141 4.58 -9.69 14.01
N HIS A 142 5.41 -10.53 13.38
CA HIS A 142 6.85 -10.53 13.60
C HIS A 142 7.51 -9.20 13.18
N GLN A 143 7.11 -8.64 12.05
CA GLN A 143 7.64 -7.34 11.59
C GLN A 143 7.29 -6.23 12.57
N ILE A 144 6.03 -6.17 13.01
CA ILE A 144 5.52 -5.12 13.90
C ILE A 144 6.06 -5.28 15.33
N ASP A 145 6.11 -6.51 15.87
CA ASP A 145 6.39 -6.73 17.29
C ASP A 145 7.89 -6.88 17.60
N GLU A 146 8.69 -7.38 16.62
CA GLU A 146 10.07 -7.78 16.86
C GLU A 146 11.09 -6.98 16.04
N ILE A 147 10.70 -6.51 14.83
CA ILE A 147 11.65 -5.84 13.91
C ILE A 147 11.56 -4.32 14.03
N PHE A 148 10.35 -3.76 14.05
CA PHE A 148 10.16 -2.31 14.10
C PHE A 148 10.42 -1.66 15.48
N PRO A 149 10.16 -2.31 16.64
CA PRO A 149 10.51 -1.68 17.91
C PRO A 149 11.99 -1.30 17.96
N ASP A 150 12.27 -0.04 18.33
CA ASP A 150 13.61 0.54 18.38
C ASP A 150 14.37 0.58 17.02
N TYR A 151 13.63 0.41 15.89
CA TYR A 151 14.23 0.61 14.56
C TYR A 151 14.49 2.09 14.34
N SER A 152 15.68 2.40 13.85
CA SER A 152 16.07 3.74 13.45
C SER A 152 16.80 3.67 12.11
N PHE A 153 16.43 4.55 11.19
CA PHE A 153 17.05 4.69 9.89
C PHE A 153 17.22 6.17 9.56
N HIS A 154 18.26 6.50 8.84
CA HIS A 154 18.43 7.83 8.29
C HIS A 154 19.07 7.75 6.91
N ASP A 155 18.72 8.70 6.08
CA ASP A 155 19.32 8.92 4.79
C ASP A 155 19.47 10.42 4.52
N GLN A 156 20.41 10.78 3.65
CA GLN A 156 20.62 12.18 3.30
C GLN A 156 21.18 12.32 1.89
N THR A 157 20.74 13.38 1.25
CA THR A 157 21.29 13.89 -0.01
C THR A 157 21.68 15.36 0.15
N ASP A 158 22.09 16.04 -0.92
CA ASP A 158 22.33 17.48 -0.90
C ASP A 158 21.04 18.30 -0.73
N ASP A 159 19.88 17.71 -1.00
CA ASP A 159 18.59 18.38 -1.05
C ASP A 159 17.65 18.01 0.10
N PHE A 160 17.85 16.86 0.75
CA PHE A 160 17.07 16.46 1.91
C PHE A 160 17.84 15.59 2.91
N THR A 161 17.36 15.55 4.15
CA THR A 161 17.72 14.56 5.17
C THR A 161 16.44 13.92 5.69
N PHE A 162 16.43 12.62 5.81
CA PHE A 162 15.32 11.81 6.31
C PHE A 162 15.75 11.04 7.56
N LEU A 163 14.94 11.12 8.61
CA LEU A 163 15.09 10.36 9.84
C LEU A 163 13.81 9.56 10.05
N TRP A 164 13.95 8.30 10.38
CA TRP A 164 12.84 7.39 10.68
C TRP A 164 13.15 6.65 11.98
N ASP A 165 12.36 6.90 13.01
CA ASP A 165 12.41 6.21 14.29
C ASP A 165 11.07 5.52 14.54
N SER A 166 11.12 4.25 14.99
CA SER A 166 9.93 3.43 15.20
C SER A 166 9.83 2.96 16.64
N TYR A 167 8.64 3.01 17.20
CA TYR A 167 8.35 2.58 18.56
C TYR A 167 7.10 1.71 18.59
N SER A 168 7.02 0.82 19.59
CA SER A 168 5.78 0.07 19.83
C SER A 168 4.61 1.03 20.07
N GLY A 169 3.48 0.77 19.41
CA GLY A 169 2.27 1.57 19.59
C GLY A 169 1.47 1.16 20.82
N ASP A 170 0.36 1.85 21.06
CA ASP A 170 -0.49 1.68 22.26
C ASP A 170 -1.31 0.36 22.24
N PHE A 171 -1.49 -0.27 21.08
CA PHE A 171 -2.29 -1.47 20.92
C PHE A 171 -1.43 -2.70 20.62
N PRO A 172 -1.93 -3.93 20.89
CA PRO A 172 -1.24 -5.15 20.43
C PRO A 172 -1.02 -5.11 18.92
N HIS A 173 0.18 -5.48 18.48
CA HIS A 173 0.60 -5.50 17.08
C HIS A 173 0.48 -4.15 16.39
N SER A 174 0.83 -3.07 17.08
CA SER A 174 0.89 -1.72 16.50
C SER A 174 2.26 -1.09 16.66
N VAL A 175 2.58 -0.19 15.74
CA VAL A 175 3.82 0.58 15.70
C VAL A 175 3.52 2.05 15.40
N GLU A 176 4.34 2.93 15.91
CA GLU A 176 4.36 4.35 15.59
C GLU A 176 5.70 4.69 14.94
N HIS A 177 5.65 5.19 13.72
CA HIS A 177 6.80 5.66 12.96
C HIS A 177 6.85 7.18 12.99
N PHE A 178 7.91 7.71 13.58
CA PHE A 178 8.21 9.14 13.58
C PHE A 178 9.14 9.44 12.41
N LEU A 179 8.62 10.14 11.43
CA LEU A 179 9.36 10.53 10.24
C LEU A 179 9.68 12.02 10.33
N THR A 180 10.96 12.37 10.21
CA THR A 180 11.39 13.77 10.16
C THR A 180 12.14 14.01 8.87
N PHE A 181 11.69 14.99 8.11
CA PHE A 181 12.31 15.44 6.88
C PHE A 181 12.90 16.84 7.08
N PHE A 182 14.11 17.04 6.61
CA PHE A 182 14.70 18.36 6.40
C PHE A 182 14.87 18.55 4.91
N VAL A 183 14.04 19.38 4.30
CA VAL A 183 14.02 19.58 2.84
C VAL A 183 14.58 20.95 2.51
N LYS A 184 15.56 20.98 1.63
CA LYS A 184 16.23 22.21 1.19
C LYS A 184 15.23 23.14 0.50
N ARG A 185 15.31 24.40 0.86
CA ARG A 185 14.57 25.50 0.24
C ARG A 185 15.54 26.45 -0.41
N GLU A 186 15.09 27.64 -0.75
CA GLU A 186 15.96 28.65 -1.34
C GLU A 186 17.19 28.96 -0.45
N GLY A 187 18.36 28.97 -1.05
CA GLY A 187 19.64 29.18 -0.37
C GLY A 187 20.12 27.95 0.39
N GLU A 188 20.62 28.15 1.62
CA GLU A 188 21.16 27.12 2.51
C GLU A 188 20.19 26.76 3.65
N MET A 189 18.89 27.10 3.50
CA MET A 189 17.90 26.81 4.52
C MET A 189 17.21 25.47 4.27
N PHE A 190 16.89 24.78 5.36
CA PHE A 190 16.09 23.56 5.34
C PHE A 190 14.78 23.78 6.10
N GLU A 191 13.70 23.31 5.52
CA GLU A 191 12.41 23.23 6.20
C GLU A 191 12.29 21.86 6.87
N ARG A 192 11.90 21.86 8.15
CA ARG A 192 11.61 20.64 8.89
C ARG A 192 10.12 20.29 8.75
N ILE A 193 9.88 19.03 8.43
CA ILE A 193 8.53 18.44 8.36
C ILE A 193 8.55 17.19 9.21
N ASP A 194 7.59 17.05 10.11
CA ASP A 194 7.44 15.87 10.96
C ASP A 194 6.11 15.18 10.61
N GLU A 195 6.15 13.86 10.49
CA GLU A 195 4.97 13.02 10.31
C GLU A 195 4.96 11.88 11.32
N LEU A 196 3.78 11.51 11.74
CA LEU A 196 3.53 10.37 12.61
C LEU A 196 2.65 9.38 11.86
N HIS A 197 3.21 8.23 11.53
CA HIS A 197 2.49 7.12 10.93
C HIS A 197 2.19 6.08 12.00
N LYS A 198 0.92 5.68 12.07
CA LYS A 198 0.45 4.67 13.02
C LYS A 198 -0.07 3.49 12.23
N GLU A 199 0.54 2.35 12.44
CA GLU A 199 0.17 1.13 11.78
C GLU A 199 -0.20 0.05 12.78
N ARG A 200 -1.11 -0.82 12.37
CA ARG A 200 -1.53 -1.97 13.15
C ARG A 200 -1.77 -3.16 12.24
N THR A 201 -1.20 -4.29 12.63
CA THR A 201 -1.53 -5.57 12.03
C THR A 201 -2.32 -6.45 13.01
N TYR A 202 -2.72 -7.61 12.54
CA TYR A 202 -3.46 -8.60 13.33
C TYR A 202 -2.84 -9.98 13.13
N PRO A 203 -3.05 -10.95 14.06
CA PRO A 203 -2.68 -12.32 13.83
C PRO A 203 -3.24 -12.86 12.49
N LEU A 204 -2.47 -13.70 11.82
CA LEU A 204 -2.81 -14.24 10.50
C LEU A 204 -4.25 -14.84 10.46
N GLU A 205 -4.60 -15.55 11.54
CA GLU A 205 -5.91 -16.17 11.68
C GLU A 205 -7.07 -15.14 11.73
N THR A 206 -6.78 -13.92 12.16
CA THR A 206 -7.78 -12.83 12.17
C THR A 206 -8.11 -12.39 10.75
N TYR A 207 -7.09 -12.18 9.91
CA TYR A 207 -7.30 -11.87 8.49
C TYR A 207 -8.06 -13.01 7.77
N GLN A 208 -7.61 -14.25 7.98
CA GLN A 208 -8.24 -15.43 7.39
C GLN A 208 -9.72 -15.57 7.79
N LYS A 209 -10.03 -15.29 9.05
CA LYS A 209 -11.41 -15.28 9.55
C LYS A 209 -12.26 -14.20 8.88
N MET A 210 -11.76 -12.97 8.81
CA MET A 210 -12.47 -11.85 8.17
C MET A 210 -12.74 -12.14 6.70
N LEU A 211 -11.73 -12.61 5.95
CA LEU A 211 -11.89 -12.99 4.53
C LEU A 211 -12.89 -14.11 4.33
N THR A 212 -12.89 -15.14 5.20
CA THR A 212 -13.86 -16.23 5.16
C THR A 212 -15.28 -15.73 5.44
N GLU A 213 -15.45 -14.85 6.43
CA GLU A 213 -16.76 -14.27 6.78
C GLU A 213 -17.34 -13.41 5.65
N VAL A 214 -16.50 -12.71 4.90
CA VAL A 214 -16.89 -11.93 3.71
C VAL A 214 -17.25 -12.83 2.52
N GLY A 215 -16.63 -14.01 2.43
CA GLY A 215 -16.92 -14.99 1.38
C GLY A 215 -15.78 -15.27 0.41
N PHE A 216 -14.59 -14.69 0.63
CA PHE A 216 -13.41 -14.97 -0.18
C PHE A 216 -12.88 -16.40 0.00
N LYS A 217 -12.42 -16.98 -1.10
CA LYS A 217 -11.43 -18.07 -1.07
C LYS A 217 -10.06 -17.43 -1.19
N PHE A 218 -9.07 -17.88 -0.43
CA PHE A 218 -7.77 -17.22 -0.42
C PHE A 218 -6.61 -18.21 -0.23
N GLU A 219 -5.46 -17.78 -0.70
CA GLU A 219 -4.15 -18.36 -0.40
C GLU A 219 -3.29 -17.26 0.26
N VAL A 220 -2.32 -17.68 1.09
CA VAL A 220 -1.44 -16.74 1.79
C VAL A 220 0.00 -17.14 1.57
N PHE A 221 0.79 -16.17 1.17
CA PHE A 221 2.20 -16.27 0.85
C PHE A 221 3.04 -15.33 1.72
N ALA A 222 4.35 -15.51 1.71
CA ALA A 222 5.26 -14.70 2.50
C ALA A 222 6.37 -14.05 1.68
N ASP A 223 6.70 -12.82 2.01
CA ASP A 223 7.96 -12.17 1.60
C ASP A 223 8.23 -12.21 0.07
N PHE A 224 7.20 -11.98 -0.76
CA PHE A 224 7.25 -12.06 -2.24
C PHE A 224 7.62 -13.44 -2.80
N THR A 225 7.38 -14.50 -2.07
CA THR A 225 7.63 -15.88 -2.51
C THR A 225 6.32 -16.67 -2.60
N ASP A 226 6.37 -17.86 -3.21
CA ASP A 226 5.25 -18.81 -3.21
C ASP A 226 5.23 -19.68 -1.93
N GLU A 227 5.99 -19.32 -0.91
CA GLU A 227 6.06 -20.07 0.34
C GLU A 227 4.97 -19.60 1.32
N ALA A 228 4.48 -20.53 2.12
CA ALA A 228 3.53 -20.23 3.19
C ALA A 228 4.18 -19.39 4.29
N PRO A 229 3.42 -18.53 5.00
CA PRO A 229 3.92 -17.75 6.13
C PRO A 229 4.59 -18.59 7.19
N SER A 230 5.72 -18.12 7.66
CA SER A 230 6.50 -18.66 8.80
C SER A 230 6.41 -17.72 10.00
N LYS A 231 6.97 -18.14 11.14
CA LYS A 231 7.04 -17.28 12.33
C LYS A 231 7.97 -16.07 12.17
N THR A 232 8.85 -16.08 11.18
CA THR A 232 9.82 -15.02 10.92
C THR A 232 9.59 -14.29 9.61
N SER A 233 8.49 -14.60 8.91
CA SER A 233 8.08 -13.85 7.73
C SER A 233 7.78 -12.41 8.13
N LYS A 234 8.21 -11.46 7.30
CA LYS A 234 8.06 -10.04 7.57
C LYS A 234 6.76 -9.46 6.99
N ARG A 235 6.32 -10.01 5.87
CA ARG A 235 5.17 -9.53 5.11
C ARG A 235 4.32 -10.72 4.67
N TRP A 236 3.00 -10.59 4.80
CA TRP A 236 2.04 -11.58 4.31
C TRP A 236 1.32 -11.04 3.09
N PHE A 237 1.24 -11.87 2.07
CA PHE A 237 0.53 -11.60 0.84
C PHE A 237 -0.71 -12.48 0.76
N PHE A 238 -1.85 -11.88 0.47
CA PHE A 238 -3.11 -12.57 0.32
C PHE A 238 -3.56 -12.50 -1.14
N VAL A 239 -3.91 -13.64 -1.70
CA VAL A 239 -4.53 -13.77 -3.01
C VAL A 239 -5.93 -14.31 -2.80
N CYS A 240 -6.94 -13.46 -2.99
CA CYS A 240 -8.33 -13.73 -2.63
C CYS A 240 -9.19 -13.77 -3.89
N GLN A 241 -10.06 -14.77 -4.01
CA GLN A 241 -11.00 -14.94 -5.12
C GLN A 241 -12.44 -14.81 -4.63
N LYS A 242 -13.24 -14.03 -5.37
CA LYS A 242 -14.70 -13.93 -5.20
C LYS A 242 -15.43 -15.15 -5.74
#